data_2aeb3eab24030216d9caafa97e79bae4
#
_entry.id   2aeb3eab24030216d9caafa97e79bae4
#
_cell.length_a   1.000
_cell.length_b   1.000
_cell.length_c   1.000
_cell.angle_alpha   90.00
_cell.angle_beta   90.00
_cell.angle_gamma   90.00
#
_symmetry.space_group_name_H-M   'P 1'
#
loop_
_entity.id
_entity.type
_entity.pdbx_description
1 polymer ?
#
loop_
_entity_poly.entity_id
_entity_poly.type
_entity_poly.pdbx_seq_one_letter_code
_entity_poly.pdbx_strand_id
1 'polypeptide(L)'
;EMQRSLVGSEMCIRDRCRILHGCATGEAKITKAYNLPCDYVIHTVGPIWNGGRNREEELLANCYFNSMKLARDNGIRSIAFPSISIGVYSFPVELAAKIAVRTVARFLQENPGQFDLVEWVLFDSHTESVYEAEVTLYYNIRI
;
A
#
# COMPACT_ATOMS: atom_id res chain seq x y z
N GLU A 1 1.44 -6.17 7.95
CA GLU A 1 1.85 -7.58 7.87
C GLU A 1 2.92 -7.81 6.81
N MET A 2 2.73 -7.31 5.61
CA MET A 2 3.70 -7.49 4.54
C MET A 2 5.09 -6.98 4.93
N GLN A 3 5.15 -5.79 5.52
CA GLN A 3 6.43 -5.16 5.85
C GLN A 3 7.19 -5.90 6.93
N ARG A 4 6.52 -6.35 8.01
CA ARG A 4 7.16 -7.10 9.07
C ARG A 4 7.64 -8.47 8.62
N SER A 5 6.94 -9.05 7.67
CA SER A 5 7.18 -10.42 7.24
C SER A 5 8.31 -10.57 6.24
N LEU A 6 8.83 -9.48 5.69
CA LEU A 6 9.82 -9.53 4.63
C LEU A 6 11.22 -9.95 5.10
N VAL A 7 11.55 -9.72 6.38
CA VAL A 7 12.94 -9.89 6.86
C VAL A 7 13.43 -11.33 6.71
N GLY A 8 12.63 -12.30 7.09
CA GLY A 8 13.01 -13.70 7.09
C GLY A 8 13.02 -14.38 5.72
N SER A 9 12.34 -13.81 4.73
CA SER A 9 12.17 -14.43 3.40
C SER A 9 12.54 -13.47 2.27
N GLU A 10 13.29 -12.45 2.58
CA GLU A 10 13.62 -11.36 1.67
C GLU A 10 14.27 -11.83 0.37
N MET A 11 15.20 -12.78 0.46
CA MET A 11 15.91 -13.33 -0.72
C MET A 11 14.95 -13.95 -1.72
N CYS A 12 14.03 -14.79 -1.25
CA CYS A 12 13.05 -15.44 -2.13
C CYS A 12 12.14 -14.44 -2.81
N ILE A 13 11.73 -13.39 -2.08
CA ILE A 13 10.88 -12.34 -2.61
C ILE A 13 11.61 -11.53 -3.66
N ARG A 14 12.87 -11.17 -3.40
CA ARG A 14 13.70 -10.46 -4.37
C ARG A 14 13.92 -11.23 -5.65
N ASP A 15 14.20 -12.53 -5.54
CA ASP A 15 14.39 -13.38 -6.70
C ASP A 15 13.12 -13.46 -7.55
N ARG A 16 11.96 -13.55 -6.89
CA ARG A 16 10.67 -13.56 -7.59
C ARG A 16 10.43 -12.25 -8.33
N CYS A 17 10.78 -11.13 -7.73
CA CYS A 17 10.65 -9.82 -8.36
C CYS A 17 11.55 -9.69 -9.59
N ARG A 18 12.76 -10.28 -9.56
CA ARG A 18 13.63 -10.30 -10.73
C ARG A 18 13.02 -11.10 -11.87
N ILE A 19 12.42 -12.24 -11.56
CA ILE A 19 11.73 -13.06 -12.57
C ILE A 19 10.60 -12.27 -13.21
N LEU A 20 9.94 -11.41 -12.44
CA LEU A 20 8.86 -10.54 -12.92
C LEU A 20 9.40 -9.27 -13.60
N HIS A 21 10.69 -9.17 -13.82
CA HIS A 21 11.37 -8.02 -14.44
C HIS A 21 11.22 -6.72 -13.63
N GLY A 22 11.19 -6.85 -12.29
CA GLY A 22 11.09 -5.71 -11.41
C GLY A 22 9.70 -5.12 -11.34
N CYS A 23 9.63 -3.87 -10.89
CA CYS A 23 8.36 -3.16 -10.69
C CYS A 23 8.64 -1.67 -10.88
N ALA A 24 7.96 -1.03 -11.82
CA ALA A 24 8.10 0.39 -12.05
C ALA A 24 7.37 1.19 -10.98
N THR A 25 7.78 2.45 -10.78
CA THR A 25 7.12 3.33 -9.83
C THR A 25 5.63 3.45 -10.14
N GLY A 26 4.80 3.24 -9.13
CA GLY A 26 3.34 3.28 -9.27
C GLY A 26 2.72 1.97 -9.70
N GLU A 27 3.51 1.01 -10.18
CA GLU A 27 2.99 -0.31 -10.52
C GLU A 27 2.95 -1.22 -9.30
N ALA A 28 2.23 -2.33 -9.42
CA ALA A 28 2.19 -3.36 -8.39
C ALA A 28 2.27 -4.73 -9.03
N LYS A 29 2.93 -5.66 -8.36
CA LYS A 29 3.06 -7.04 -8.79
C LYS A 29 2.84 -7.95 -7.59
N ILE A 30 2.30 -9.14 -7.84
CA ILE A 30 1.96 -10.07 -6.78
C ILE A 30 2.81 -11.35 -6.88
N THR A 31 3.26 -11.84 -5.74
CA THR A 31 3.96 -13.11 -5.63
C THR A 31 3.41 -13.90 -4.45
N LYS A 32 3.69 -15.20 -4.43
CA LYS A 32 3.41 -16.00 -3.25
C LYS A 32 4.33 -15.58 -2.11
N ALA A 33 3.87 -15.78 -0.89
CA ALA A 33 4.59 -15.33 0.30
C ALA A 33 5.63 -16.32 0.82
N TYR A 34 5.69 -17.53 0.27
CA TYR A 34 6.63 -18.58 0.67
C TYR A 34 6.51 -18.89 2.17
N ASN A 35 7.51 -18.54 2.99
CA ASN A 35 7.53 -18.85 4.42
C ASN A 35 6.91 -17.77 5.30
N LEU A 36 6.33 -16.74 4.71
CA LEU A 36 5.70 -15.67 5.46
C LEU A 36 4.32 -16.09 5.97
N PRO A 37 3.84 -15.52 7.09
CA PRO A 37 2.52 -15.86 7.63
C PRO A 37 1.36 -15.18 6.89
N CYS A 38 1.43 -15.14 5.57
CA CYS A 38 0.39 -14.63 4.70
C CYS A 38 0.45 -15.40 3.39
N ASP A 39 -0.59 -15.33 2.57
CA ASP A 39 -0.66 -16.09 1.33
C ASP A 39 0.10 -15.45 0.19
N TYR A 40 0.09 -14.12 0.14
CA TYR A 40 0.67 -13.36 -0.97
C TYR A 40 1.41 -12.13 -0.46
N VAL A 41 2.36 -11.68 -1.26
CA VAL A 41 3.00 -10.37 -1.08
C VAL A 41 2.75 -9.55 -2.33
N ILE A 42 2.29 -8.33 -2.16
CA ILE A 42 2.13 -7.37 -3.24
C ILE A 42 3.30 -6.40 -3.16
N HIS A 43 4.02 -6.27 -4.26
CA HIS A 43 5.20 -5.41 -4.38
C HIS A 43 4.81 -4.17 -5.16
N THR A 44 5.06 -3.01 -4.60
CA THR A 44 4.83 -1.75 -5.28
C THR A 44 5.98 -0.79 -4.94
N VAL A 45 6.30 0.09 -5.87
CA VAL A 45 7.38 1.06 -5.70
C VAL A 45 6.78 2.44 -5.64
N GLY A 46 6.86 3.06 -4.46
CA GLY A 46 6.39 4.41 -4.26
C GLY A 46 7.32 5.45 -4.87
N PRO A 47 6.81 6.63 -5.20
CA PRO A 47 7.64 7.71 -5.74
C PRO A 47 8.51 8.35 -4.67
N ILE A 48 9.68 8.85 -5.11
CA ILE A 48 10.52 9.72 -4.29
C ILE A 48 9.96 11.13 -4.43
N TRP A 49 9.84 11.83 -3.29
CA TRP A 49 9.29 13.18 -3.31
C TRP A 49 10.30 14.18 -3.86
N ASN A 50 9.90 14.90 -4.90
CA ASN A 50 10.70 15.95 -5.54
C ASN A 50 9.89 17.24 -5.66
N GLY A 51 9.21 17.63 -4.58
CA GLY A 51 8.43 18.86 -4.55
C GLY A 51 7.08 18.79 -5.25
N GLY A 52 6.64 17.63 -5.65
CA GLY A 52 5.34 17.45 -6.31
C GLY A 52 5.35 17.74 -7.80
N ARG A 53 6.52 17.86 -8.42
CA ARG A 53 6.65 18.28 -9.83
C ARG A 53 6.65 17.11 -10.82
N ASN A 54 6.83 15.89 -10.36
CA ASN A 54 7.00 14.71 -11.21
C ASN A 54 5.85 13.72 -11.07
N ARG A 55 4.63 14.21 -10.88
CA ARG A 55 3.43 13.39 -10.75
C ARG A 55 3.47 12.46 -9.53
N GLU A 56 4.19 12.85 -8.46
CA GLU A 56 4.35 12.01 -7.28
C GLU A 56 3.01 11.67 -6.62
N GLU A 57 2.07 12.62 -6.57
CA GLU A 57 0.75 12.35 -5.99
C GLU A 57 0.00 11.28 -6.77
N GLU A 58 0.02 11.39 -8.11
CA GLU A 58 -0.62 10.40 -8.97
C GLU A 58 0.05 9.03 -8.86
N LEU A 59 1.39 9.01 -8.82
CA LEU A 59 2.13 7.76 -8.70
C LEU A 59 1.88 7.07 -7.38
N LEU A 60 1.77 7.84 -6.29
CA LEU A 60 1.44 7.26 -4.98
C LEU A 60 0.02 6.68 -4.99
N ALA A 61 -0.94 7.41 -5.55
CA ALA A 61 -2.30 6.90 -5.70
C ALA A 61 -2.32 5.60 -6.52
N ASN A 62 -1.51 5.53 -7.57
CA ASN A 62 -1.40 4.33 -8.40
C ASN A 62 -0.87 3.14 -7.61
N CYS A 63 0.06 3.34 -6.68
CA CYS A 63 0.56 2.27 -5.82
C CYS A 63 -0.59 1.61 -5.06
N TYR A 64 -1.45 2.40 -4.45
CA TYR A 64 -2.57 1.90 -3.68
C TYR A 64 -3.65 1.31 -4.57
N PHE A 65 -3.99 2.00 -5.65
CA PHE A 65 -5.01 1.52 -6.58
C PHE A 65 -4.62 0.18 -7.20
N ASN A 66 -3.40 0.08 -7.73
CA ASN A 66 -2.94 -1.14 -8.39
C ASN A 66 -2.79 -2.29 -7.42
N SER A 67 -2.38 -2.01 -6.18
CA SER A 67 -2.31 -3.03 -5.13
C SER A 67 -3.69 -3.57 -4.77
N MET A 68 -4.67 -2.69 -4.60
CA MET A 68 -6.04 -3.09 -4.32
C MET A 68 -6.64 -3.89 -5.47
N LYS A 69 -6.36 -3.48 -6.70
CA LYS A 69 -6.84 -4.17 -7.90
C LYS A 69 -6.29 -5.60 -7.98
N LEU A 70 -4.98 -5.77 -7.75
CA LEU A 70 -4.37 -7.09 -7.73
C LEU A 70 -4.96 -7.97 -6.62
N ALA A 71 -5.15 -7.40 -5.44
CA ALA A 71 -5.75 -8.13 -4.33
C ALA A 71 -7.16 -8.60 -4.68
N ARG A 72 -7.97 -7.72 -5.24
CA ARG A 72 -9.33 -8.08 -5.67
C ARG A 72 -9.32 -9.19 -6.71
N ASP A 73 -8.47 -9.06 -7.72
CA ASP A 73 -8.40 -10.01 -8.83
C ASP A 73 -7.89 -11.39 -8.39
N ASN A 74 -7.21 -11.46 -7.28
CA ASN A 74 -6.71 -12.71 -6.69
C ASN A 74 -7.55 -13.22 -5.53
N GLY A 75 -8.72 -12.64 -5.30
CA GLY A 75 -9.63 -13.10 -4.25
C GLY A 75 -9.15 -12.83 -2.84
N ILE A 76 -8.23 -11.90 -2.66
CA ILE A 76 -7.70 -11.54 -1.33
C ILE A 76 -8.74 -10.69 -0.60
N ARG A 77 -9.03 -11.07 0.63
CA ARG A 77 -10.06 -10.38 1.43
C ARG A 77 -9.50 -9.51 2.54
N SER A 78 -8.22 -9.66 2.87
CA SER A 78 -7.57 -8.80 3.85
C SER A 78 -6.20 -8.39 3.35
N ILE A 79 -5.86 -7.12 3.53
CA ILE A 79 -4.61 -6.56 3.03
C ILE A 79 -4.05 -5.57 4.05
N ALA A 80 -2.73 -5.58 4.22
CA ALA A 80 -2.03 -4.67 5.11
C ALA A 80 -1.03 -3.84 4.30
N PHE A 81 -1.04 -2.55 4.53
CA PHE A 81 -0.14 -1.60 3.86
C PHE A 81 0.85 -0.98 4.83
N PRO A 82 2.09 -0.76 4.39
CA PRO A 82 2.99 0.17 5.10
C PRO A 82 2.67 1.61 4.69
N SER A 83 3.36 2.55 5.29
CA SER A 83 3.29 3.96 4.87
C SER A 83 4.19 4.17 3.64
N ILE A 84 3.63 3.97 2.45
CA ILE A 84 4.38 4.05 1.20
C ILE A 84 4.94 5.47 0.98
N SER A 85 6.20 5.54 0.56
CA SER A 85 6.95 6.78 0.23
C SER A 85 7.27 7.70 1.40
N ILE A 86 6.95 7.31 2.62
CA ILE A 86 7.34 8.04 3.82
C ILE A 86 8.71 7.56 4.28
N GLY A 87 9.42 8.37 5.03
CA GLY A 87 10.77 8.07 5.47
C GLY A 87 11.80 8.49 4.45
N VAL A 88 12.61 7.55 3.95
CA VAL A 88 13.71 7.87 3.04
C VAL A 88 13.26 8.48 1.72
N TYR A 89 12.02 8.27 1.31
CA TYR A 89 11.50 8.87 0.09
C TYR A 89 10.92 10.27 0.32
N SER A 90 10.85 10.71 1.57
CA SER A 90 10.56 12.09 1.98
C SER A 90 9.20 12.65 1.57
N PHE A 91 8.25 11.82 1.20
CA PHE A 91 6.90 12.29 0.87
C PHE A 91 6.27 12.92 2.12
N PRO A 92 5.64 14.11 2.02
CA PRO A 92 4.98 14.72 3.18
C PRO A 92 3.93 13.80 3.79
N VAL A 93 4.01 13.57 5.10
CA VAL A 93 3.18 12.56 5.79
C VAL A 93 1.69 12.84 5.63
N GLU A 94 1.27 14.08 5.85
CA GLU A 94 -0.14 14.46 5.79
C GLU A 94 -0.70 14.26 4.38
N LEU A 95 0.06 14.63 3.36
CA LEU A 95 -0.36 14.46 1.97
C LEU A 95 -0.41 12.99 1.59
N ALA A 96 0.61 12.22 1.99
CA ALA A 96 0.66 10.79 1.71
C ALA A 96 -0.51 10.06 2.36
N ALA A 97 -0.83 10.38 3.60
CA ALA A 97 -1.96 9.77 4.30
C ALA A 97 -3.29 10.08 3.60
N LYS A 98 -3.47 11.32 3.19
CA LYS A 98 -4.68 11.73 2.46
C LYS A 98 -4.84 10.95 1.16
N ILE A 99 -3.78 10.83 0.38
CA ILE A 99 -3.81 10.11 -0.89
C ILE A 99 -4.08 8.62 -0.65
N ALA A 100 -3.38 8.00 0.30
CA ALA A 100 -3.52 6.60 0.62
C ALA A 100 -4.95 6.25 1.02
N VAL A 101 -5.47 6.94 2.01
CA VAL A 101 -6.79 6.64 2.57
C VAL A 101 -7.89 6.96 1.55
N ARG A 102 -7.78 8.07 0.84
CA ARG A 102 -8.76 8.45 -0.17
C ARG A 102 -8.82 7.41 -1.29
N THR A 103 -7.68 6.97 -1.78
CA THR A 103 -7.60 6.00 -2.88
C THR A 103 -8.22 4.68 -2.46
N VAL A 104 -7.85 4.17 -1.28
CA VAL A 104 -8.39 2.92 -0.77
C VAL A 104 -9.90 3.03 -0.48
N ALA A 105 -10.33 4.13 0.13
CA ALA A 105 -11.74 4.33 0.43
C ALA A 105 -12.59 4.34 -0.84
N ARG A 106 -12.12 5.01 -1.89
CA ARG A 106 -12.82 5.04 -3.18
C ARG A 106 -12.90 3.62 -3.77
N PHE A 107 -11.80 2.88 -3.72
CA PHE A 107 -11.78 1.51 -4.24
C PHE A 107 -12.79 0.63 -3.50
N LEU A 108 -12.86 0.74 -2.19
CA LEU A 108 -13.81 -0.02 -1.38
C LEU A 108 -15.26 0.34 -1.71
N GLN A 109 -15.54 1.60 -1.97
CA GLN A 109 -16.87 2.04 -2.35
C GLN A 109 -17.28 1.50 -3.72
N GLU A 110 -16.35 1.40 -4.65
CA GLU A 110 -16.60 0.89 -5.99
C GLU A 110 -16.61 -0.64 -6.06
N ASN A 111 -16.12 -1.31 -5.04
CA ASN A 111 -16.03 -2.77 -4.99
C ASN A 111 -16.59 -3.30 -3.66
N PRO A 112 -17.88 -3.10 -3.39
CA PRO A 112 -18.46 -3.48 -2.10
C PRO A 112 -18.41 -5.00 -1.89
N GLY A 113 -18.11 -5.42 -0.66
CA GLY A 113 -18.07 -6.83 -0.30
C GLY A 113 -16.84 -7.60 -0.75
N GLN A 114 -15.87 -6.94 -1.37
CA GLN A 114 -14.65 -7.60 -1.84
C GLN A 114 -13.61 -7.77 -0.72
N PHE A 115 -13.61 -6.91 0.27
CA PHE A 115 -12.62 -6.92 1.34
C PHE A 115 -13.30 -6.97 2.71
N ASP A 116 -12.73 -7.77 3.60
CA ASP A 116 -13.14 -7.83 5.00
C ASP A 116 -12.34 -6.86 5.87
N LEU A 117 -11.06 -6.65 5.51
CA LEU A 117 -10.16 -5.82 6.30
C LEU A 117 -9.10 -5.19 5.41
N VAL A 118 -8.94 -3.89 5.54
CA VAL A 118 -7.79 -3.16 5.00
C VAL A 118 -7.18 -2.39 6.16
N GLU A 119 -5.88 -2.57 6.39
CA GLU A 119 -5.21 -1.91 7.51
C GLU A 119 -3.87 -1.34 7.09
N TRP A 120 -3.39 -0.35 7.84
CA TRP A 120 -2.04 0.17 7.72
C TRP A 120 -1.24 -0.25 8.93
N VAL A 121 -0.03 -0.76 8.70
CA VAL A 121 0.91 -1.12 9.76
C VAL A 121 1.99 -0.05 9.79
N LEU A 122 1.99 0.75 10.85
CA LEU A 122 2.80 1.96 10.96
C LEU A 122 3.73 1.84 12.17
N PHE A 123 4.93 2.43 12.07
CA PHE A 123 5.97 2.19 13.05
C PHE A 123 6.28 3.35 13.99
N ASP A 124 5.71 4.53 13.74
CA ASP A 124 5.88 5.65 14.66
C ASP A 124 4.53 6.29 14.97
N SER A 125 4.45 6.88 16.16
CA SER A 125 3.18 7.40 16.68
C SER A 125 2.67 8.60 15.89
N HIS A 126 3.55 9.41 15.31
CA HIS A 126 3.14 10.55 14.52
C HIS A 126 2.45 10.11 13.24
N THR A 127 3.09 9.22 12.48
CA THR A 127 2.51 8.69 11.24
C THR A 127 1.20 7.98 11.54
N GLU A 128 1.15 7.18 12.60
CA GLU A 128 -0.06 6.49 13.01
C GLU A 128 -1.21 7.46 13.27
N SER A 129 -0.97 8.54 14.01
CA SER A 129 -2.03 9.49 14.31
C SER A 129 -2.51 10.24 13.07
N VAL A 130 -1.63 10.52 12.12
CA VAL A 130 -2.00 11.19 10.88
C VAL A 130 -2.90 10.28 10.02
N TYR A 131 -2.51 9.01 9.86
CA TYR A 131 -3.32 8.05 9.09
C TYR A 131 -4.66 7.77 9.79
N GLU A 132 -4.65 7.64 11.11
CA GLU A 132 -5.86 7.41 11.89
C GLU A 132 -6.87 8.55 11.71
N ALA A 133 -6.40 9.80 11.71
CA ALA A 133 -7.26 10.95 11.48
C ALA A 133 -7.91 10.89 10.09
N GLU A 134 -7.18 10.50 9.07
CA GLU A 134 -7.72 10.38 7.71
C GLU A 134 -8.73 9.25 7.61
N VAL A 135 -8.44 8.10 8.19
CA VAL A 135 -9.37 6.95 8.19
C VAL A 135 -10.68 7.33 8.89
N THR A 136 -10.57 7.99 10.03
CA THR A 136 -11.75 8.44 10.79
C THR A 136 -12.63 9.40 9.99
N LEU A 137 -12.00 10.28 9.22
CA LEU A 137 -12.73 11.23 8.38
C LEU A 137 -13.63 10.50 7.37
N TYR A 138 -13.10 9.50 6.68
CA TYR A 138 -13.85 8.73 5.70
C TYR A 138 -14.91 7.85 6.33
N TYR A 139 -14.62 7.29 7.48
CA TYR A 139 -15.61 6.50 8.22
C TYR A 139 -16.80 7.37 8.61
N ASN A 140 -16.55 8.58 9.09
CA ASN A 140 -17.63 9.50 9.49
C ASN A 140 -18.47 9.96 8.30
N ILE A 141 -17.86 10.11 7.13
CA ILE A 141 -18.57 10.50 5.91
C ILE A 141 -19.55 9.41 5.46
N ARG A 142 -19.24 8.16 5.75
CA ARG A 142 -20.08 7.04 5.34
C ARG A 142 -21.31 6.84 6.22
N ILE A 143 -21.32 7.45 7.38
CA ILE A 143 -22.45 7.38 8.28
C ILE A 143 -23.48 8.42 7.91
#